data_c680efedfd48a7fe99aaa904d9176c68
#
_entry.id   c680efedfd48a7fe99aaa904d9176c68
#
_cell.length_a   1.000
_cell.length_b   1.000
_cell.length_c   1.000
_cell.angle_alpha   90.00
_cell.angle_beta   90.00
_cell.angle_gamma   90.00
#
_symmetry.space_group_name_H-M   'P 1'
#
loop_
_entity.id
_entity.type
_entity.pdbx_description
1 polymer ?
#
loop_
_entity_poly.entity_id
_entity_poly.type
_entity_poly.pdbx_seq_one_letter_code
_entity_poly.pdbx_strand_id
1 'polypeptide(L)'
;RQDDGQKKFVLFGSKLKKENTKLRTELDSLRNEIEKYRLEAEYTDSIAGEMMDLYEENEIKSAAGINPEDYTAEISDSLLNIWYVHKNTTNDGIEEYDMDSIRFESNVPDEVYMERIRSMNSFITLPYNDIVKNYIILYSEKMPTKMGNILGLCRYYMPIFEETLNRYNMPEELKAMAVIESALNPTAVSRAGAKGMWQFMYSTAKSYGLHIDSFVDERFDPVKSADAAARYLQDAYEIFGDWNL
;
A
#
# COMPACT_ATOMS: atom_id res chain seq x y z
N ARG A 1 59.57 16.20 12.86
CA ARG A 1 58.25 15.86 13.47
C ARG A 1 57.10 16.81 13.08
N GLN A 2 57.35 18.08 12.67
CA GLN A 2 56.29 19.01 12.20
C GLN A 2 55.86 18.75 10.75
N ASP A 3 56.73 18.27 9.87
CA ASP A 3 56.43 18.02 8.44
C ASP A 3 55.48 16.82 8.20
N ASP A 4 55.52 15.83 9.07
CA ASP A 4 54.71 14.59 8.95
C ASP A 4 53.24 14.84 9.36
N GLY A 5 52.97 15.77 10.27
CA GLY A 5 51.62 16.20 10.66
C GLY A 5 50.89 16.99 9.57
N GLN A 6 51.63 17.89 8.88
CA GLN A 6 51.07 18.65 7.77
C GLN A 6 50.70 17.75 6.56
N LYS A 7 51.55 16.77 6.24
CA LYS A 7 51.27 15.81 5.15
C LYS A 7 50.04 14.95 5.46
N LYS A 8 49.88 14.49 6.70
CA LYS A 8 48.66 13.74 7.13
C LYS A 8 47.39 14.59 7.06
N PHE A 9 47.47 15.86 7.44
CA PHE A 9 46.32 16.77 7.39
C PHE A 9 45.89 17.09 5.96
N VAL A 10 46.83 17.28 5.04
CA VAL A 10 46.55 17.48 3.60
C VAL A 10 45.96 16.24 2.96
N LEU A 11 46.45 15.04 3.30
CA LEU A 11 45.90 13.77 2.84
C LEU A 11 44.47 13.54 3.35
N PHE A 12 44.21 13.85 4.63
CA PHE A 12 42.88 13.77 5.22
C PHE A 12 41.90 14.74 4.55
N GLY A 13 42.32 16.00 4.33
CA GLY A 13 41.52 16.99 3.60
C GLY A 13 41.21 16.58 2.16
N SER A 14 42.15 15.95 1.45
CA SER A 14 41.91 15.45 0.08
C SER A 14 40.97 14.26 0.05
N LYS A 15 41.02 13.37 1.04
CA LYS A 15 40.12 12.24 1.18
C LYS A 15 38.69 12.71 1.49
N LEU A 16 38.55 13.66 2.41
CA LEU A 16 37.24 14.26 2.75
C LEU A 16 36.62 14.98 1.54
N LYS A 17 37.47 15.67 0.74
CA LYS A 17 36.99 16.34 -0.49
C LYS A 17 36.51 15.35 -1.54
N LYS A 18 37.19 14.21 -1.70
CA LYS A 18 36.71 13.14 -2.62
C LYS A 18 35.42 12.52 -2.15
N GLU A 19 35.27 12.27 -0.85
CA GLU A 19 34.07 11.70 -0.26
C GLU A 19 32.87 12.66 -0.37
N ASN A 20 33.09 13.94 -0.10
CA ASN A 20 32.09 14.99 -0.32
C ASN A 20 31.67 15.10 -1.80
N THR A 21 32.60 14.95 -2.73
CA THR A 21 32.28 14.97 -4.17
C THR A 21 31.43 13.76 -4.53
N LYS A 22 31.77 12.57 -4.02
CA LYS A 22 31.00 11.35 -4.24
C LYS A 22 29.57 11.47 -3.70
N LEU A 23 29.42 11.95 -2.45
CA LEU A 23 28.11 12.17 -1.82
C LEU A 23 27.26 13.20 -2.58
N ARG A 24 27.87 14.26 -3.11
CA ARG A 24 27.17 15.24 -3.96
C ARG A 24 26.65 14.61 -5.25
N THR A 25 27.47 13.79 -5.91
CA THR A 25 27.06 13.08 -7.13
C THR A 25 25.92 12.11 -6.88
N GLU A 26 25.98 11.37 -5.75
CA GLU A 26 24.89 10.48 -5.33
C GLU A 26 23.60 11.28 -5.01
N LEU A 27 23.73 12.42 -4.35
CA LEU A 27 22.62 13.30 -4.01
C LEU A 27 21.95 13.89 -5.27
N ASP A 28 22.74 14.29 -6.26
CA ASP A 28 22.23 14.79 -7.54
C ASP A 28 21.57 13.68 -8.36
N SER A 29 22.11 12.46 -8.30
CA SER A 29 21.47 11.28 -8.93
C SER A 29 20.11 10.99 -8.30
N LEU A 30 20.02 10.97 -6.98
CA LEU A 30 18.75 10.76 -6.26
C LEU A 30 17.74 11.87 -6.52
N ARG A 31 18.18 13.12 -6.61
CA ARG A 31 17.29 14.25 -6.99
C ARG A 31 16.71 14.07 -8.39
N ASN A 32 17.51 13.65 -9.35
CA ASN A 32 17.05 13.41 -10.72
C ASN A 32 16.05 12.24 -10.77
N GLU A 33 16.26 11.23 -9.94
CA GLU A 33 15.36 10.09 -9.84
C GLU A 33 14.01 10.50 -9.20
N ILE A 34 14.04 11.30 -8.14
CA ILE A 34 12.84 11.88 -7.52
C ILE A 34 12.05 12.74 -8.52
N GLU A 35 12.75 13.60 -9.29
CA GLU A 35 12.10 14.44 -10.29
C GLU A 35 11.45 13.62 -11.41
N LYS A 36 12.11 12.53 -11.83
CA LYS A 36 11.52 11.58 -12.77
C LYS A 36 10.23 10.96 -12.24
N TYR A 37 10.23 10.51 -10.99
CA TYR A 37 9.02 9.93 -10.37
C TYR A 37 7.91 10.97 -10.17
N ARG A 38 8.27 12.23 -9.91
CA ARG A 38 7.32 13.32 -9.82
C ARG A 38 6.63 13.58 -11.17
N LEU A 39 7.39 13.62 -12.26
CA LEU A 39 6.84 13.76 -13.60
C LEU A 39 5.96 12.57 -14.01
N GLU A 40 6.35 11.35 -13.64
CA GLU A 40 5.53 10.16 -13.87
C GLU A 40 4.23 10.20 -13.06
N ALA A 41 4.25 10.71 -11.83
CA ALA A 41 3.05 10.89 -11.00
C ALA A 41 2.13 12.00 -11.58
N GLU A 42 2.68 13.13 -11.99
CA GLU A 42 1.92 14.23 -12.62
C GLU A 42 1.28 13.76 -13.95
N TYR A 43 1.97 12.93 -14.73
CA TYR A 43 1.41 12.35 -15.95
C TYR A 43 0.26 11.38 -15.65
N THR A 44 0.38 10.56 -14.59
CA THR A 44 -0.68 9.65 -14.17
C THR A 44 -1.91 10.40 -13.68
N ASP A 45 -1.72 11.49 -12.92
CA ASP A 45 -2.81 12.35 -12.45
C ASP A 45 -3.50 13.09 -13.62
N SER A 46 -2.74 13.50 -14.65
CA SER A 46 -3.29 14.12 -15.86
C SER A 46 -4.18 13.14 -16.64
N ILE A 47 -3.72 11.89 -16.81
CA ILE A 47 -4.54 10.85 -17.48
C ILE A 47 -5.79 10.52 -16.67
N ALA A 48 -5.69 10.45 -15.35
CA ALA A 48 -6.85 10.24 -14.48
C ALA A 48 -7.86 11.38 -14.60
N GLY A 49 -7.40 12.63 -14.71
CA GLY A 49 -8.25 13.79 -14.96
C GLY A 49 -8.95 13.73 -16.31
N GLU A 50 -8.22 13.47 -17.41
CA GLU A 50 -8.79 13.32 -18.75
C GLU A 50 -9.80 12.15 -18.84
N MET A 51 -9.55 11.06 -18.12
CA MET A 51 -10.47 9.92 -18.04
C MET A 51 -11.74 10.27 -17.24
N MET A 52 -11.63 11.09 -16.19
CA MET A 52 -12.78 11.59 -15.44
C MET A 52 -13.67 12.48 -16.28
N ASP A 53 -13.07 13.40 -17.06
CA ASP A 53 -13.80 14.28 -17.99
C ASP A 53 -14.52 13.44 -19.06
N LEU A 54 -13.87 12.40 -19.60
CA LEU A 54 -14.48 11.44 -20.53
C LEU A 54 -15.61 10.62 -19.88
N TYR A 55 -15.50 10.30 -18.58
CA TYR A 55 -16.54 9.60 -17.84
C TYR A 55 -17.78 10.47 -17.65
N GLU A 56 -17.62 11.71 -17.20
CA GLU A 56 -18.72 12.66 -17.05
C GLU A 56 -19.42 12.93 -18.40
N GLU A 57 -18.65 13.04 -19.49
CA GLU A 57 -19.22 13.22 -20.84
C GLU A 57 -19.97 11.95 -21.33
N ASN A 58 -19.52 10.75 -20.95
CA ASN A 58 -20.17 9.49 -21.27
C ASN A 58 -21.37 9.18 -20.37
N GLU A 59 -21.37 9.59 -19.09
CA GLU A 59 -22.54 9.46 -18.21
C GLU A 59 -23.72 10.29 -18.73
N ILE A 60 -23.44 11.48 -19.26
CA ILE A 60 -24.45 12.32 -19.93
C ILE A 60 -24.98 11.67 -21.23
N LYS A 61 -24.11 10.94 -21.96
CA LYS A 61 -24.49 10.22 -23.17
C LYS A 61 -25.17 8.87 -22.89
N SER A 62 -24.85 8.21 -21.76
CA SER A 62 -25.38 6.87 -21.43
C SER A 62 -26.80 6.89 -20.87
N ALA A 63 -27.28 8.04 -20.38
CA ALA A 63 -28.71 8.24 -20.12
C ALA A 63 -29.62 8.10 -21.39
N ALA A 64 -28.98 7.96 -22.56
CA ALA A 64 -29.64 7.85 -23.88
C ALA A 64 -29.67 6.43 -24.48
N GLY A 65 -29.48 5.37 -23.69
CA GLY A 65 -29.70 3.98 -24.09
C GLY A 65 -28.51 3.29 -24.75
N ILE A 66 -27.68 2.65 -23.93
CA ILE A 66 -26.57 1.80 -24.37
C ILE A 66 -27.01 0.34 -24.41
N ASN A 67 -26.72 -0.33 -25.52
CA ASN A 67 -27.01 -1.75 -25.72
C ASN A 67 -25.93 -2.59 -25.00
N PRO A 68 -26.33 -3.62 -24.19
CA PRO A 68 -25.36 -4.48 -23.49
C PRO A 68 -24.39 -5.22 -24.41
N GLU A 69 -24.69 -5.34 -25.69
CA GLU A 69 -23.85 -6.01 -26.68
C GLU A 69 -22.63 -5.20 -27.15
N ASP A 70 -22.58 -3.91 -26.79
CA ASP A 70 -21.48 -3.02 -27.17
C ASP A 70 -20.30 -3.07 -26.16
N TYR A 71 -20.42 -3.84 -25.06
CA TYR A 71 -19.36 -3.96 -24.06
C TYR A 71 -18.35 -5.05 -24.46
N THR A 72 -17.20 -4.63 -24.97
CA THR A 72 -16.02 -5.52 -25.05
C THR A 72 -15.40 -5.70 -23.66
N ALA A 73 -14.63 -6.79 -23.48
CA ALA A 73 -13.90 -7.02 -22.23
C ALA A 73 -13.01 -5.81 -21.86
N GLU A 74 -12.41 -5.15 -22.85
CA GLU A 74 -11.57 -3.97 -22.68
C GLU A 74 -12.34 -2.75 -22.14
N ILE A 75 -13.57 -2.54 -22.61
CA ILE A 75 -14.45 -1.46 -22.13
C ILE A 75 -14.90 -1.76 -20.70
N SER A 76 -15.24 -3.02 -20.41
CA SER A 76 -15.63 -3.44 -19.06
C SER A 76 -14.48 -3.27 -18.06
N ASP A 77 -13.26 -3.63 -18.45
CA ASP A 77 -12.06 -3.46 -17.61
C ASP A 77 -11.71 -1.98 -17.40
N SER A 78 -11.89 -1.15 -18.44
CA SER A 78 -11.70 0.30 -18.34
C SER A 78 -12.73 0.95 -17.41
N LEU A 79 -14.01 0.60 -17.53
CA LEU A 79 -15.08 1.09 -16.66
C LEU A 79 -14.88 0.63 -15.21
N LEU A 80 -14.45 -0.62 -15.01
CA LEU A 80 -14.12 -1.14 -13.68
C LEU A 80 -12.97 -0.38 -13.06
N ASN A 81 -11.94 -0.07 -13.84
CA ASN A 81 -10.78 0.72 -13.40
C ASN A 81 -11.20 2.16 -13.04
N ILE A 82 -12.02 2.82 -13.87
CA ILE A 82 -12.57 4.15 -13.59
C ILE A 82 -13.42 4.12 -12.32
N TRP A 83 -14.26 3.10 -12.12
CA TRP A 83 -15.05 2.95 -10.91
C TRP A 83 -14.18 2.80 -9.66
N TYR A 84 -13.09 2.02 -9.73
CA TYR A 84 -12.14 1.87 -8.63
C TYR A 84 -11.38 3.17 -8.35
N VAL A 85 -10.96 3.90 -9.39
CA VAL A 85 -10.30 5.20 -9.24
C VAL A 85 -11.26 6.19 -8.59
N HIS A 86 -12.49 6.30 -9.08
CA HIS A 86 -13.52 7.18 -8.52
C HIS A 86 -13.81 6.83 -7.04
N LYS A 87 -13.97 5.54 -6.73
CA LYS A 87 -14.19 5.09 -5.35
C LYS A 87 -13.03 5.40 -4.41
N ASN A 88 -11.80 5.45 -4.92
CA ASN A 88 -10.62 5.78 -4.13
C ASN A 88 -10.38 7.29 -4.01
N THR A 89 -10.87 8.08 -4.98
CA THR A 89 -10.76 9.55 -4.97
C THR A 89 -11.93 10.22 -4.28
N THR A 90 -13.13 9.63 -4.33
CA THR A 90 -14.19 10.02 -3.44
C THR A 90 -13.79 9.60 -2.03
N ASN A 91 -13.31 10.56 -1.30
CA ASN A 91 -13.01 10.43 0.12
C ASN A 91 -14.33 10.02 0.79
N ASP A 92 -14.54 8.71 1.00
CA ASP A 92 -15.74 8.17 1.66
C ASP A 92 -15.81 8.58 3.14
N GLY A 93 -15.58 9.89 3.40
CA GLY A 93 -15.76 10.51 4.73
C GLY A 93 -14.91 9.87 5.84
N ILE A 94 -13.84 9.15 5.48
CA ILE A 94 -12.76 8.93 6.42
C ILE A 94 -11.98 10.25 6.42
N GLU A 95 -12.53 11.26 7.07
CA GLU A 95 -11.67 12.22 7.73
C GLU A 95 -10.58 11.41 8.39
N GLU A 96 -9.36 11.80 8.23
CA GLU A 96 -8.22 11.25 8.97
C GLU A 96 -8.55 11.44 10.45
N TYR A 97 -9.28 10.46 11.02
CA TYR A 97 -9.54 10.46 12.45
C TYR A 97 -8.18 10.33 13.11
N ASP A 98 -7.79 11.36 13.84
CA ASP A 98 -6.68 11.24 14.76
C ASP A 98 -7.08 10.20 15.83
N MET A 99 -6.77 8.95 15.52
CA MET A 99 -7.14 7.78 16.34
C MET A 99 -6.51 7.83 17.74
N ASP A 100 -5.48 8.68 17.92
CA ASP A 100 -4.85 8.88 19.22
C ASP A 100 -5.68 9.81 20.12
N SER A 101 -6.44 10.73 19.52
CA SER A 101 -7.27 11.70 20.25
C SER A 101 -8.73 11.28 20.40
N ILE A 102 -9.26 10.42 19.51
CA ILE A 102 -10.66 9.99 19.53
C ILE A 102 -10.81 8.76 20.42
N ARG A 103 -11.89 8.75 21.24
CA ARG A 103 -12.33 7.58 22.00
C ARG A 103 -13.76 7.26 21.59
N PHE A 104 -13.96 6.07 21.02
CA PHE A 104 -15.28 5.57 20.72
C PHE A 104 -15.87 4.85 21.93
N GLU A 105 -17.11 5.14 22.22
CA GLU A 105 -17.89 4.39 23.23
C GLU A 105 -18.58 3.20 22.57
N SER A 106 -18.59 2.08 23.27
CA SER A 106 -19.31 0.86 22.90
C SER A 106 -20.05 0.32 24.11
N ASN A 107 -21.20 -0.31 23.88
CA ASN A 107 -21.96 -1.01 24.90
C ASN A 107 -21.40 -2.40 25.22
N VAL A 108 -20.35 -2.83 24.50
CA VAL A 108 -19.69 -4.13 24.70
C VAL A 108 -18.58 -3.98 25.74
N PRO A 109 -18.61 -4.78 26.83
CA PRO A 109 -17.55 -4.75 27.86
C PRO A 109 -16.19 -5.17 27.28
N ASP A 110 -15.11 -4.59 27.83
CA ASP A 110 -13.73 -4.87 27.41
C ASP A 110 -13.35 -6.35 27.52
N GLU A 111 -13.88 -7.03 28.52
CA GLU A 111 -13.65 -8.47 28.73
C GLU A 111 -14.10 -9.29 27.53
N VAL A 112 -15.16 -8.88 26.83
CA VAL A 112 -15.66 -9.57 25.63
C VAL A 112 -14.69 -9.42 24.47
N TYR A 113 -14.11 -8.23 24.27
CA TYR A 113 -13.10 -8.01 23.24
C TYR A 113 -11.83 -8.80 23.53
N MET A 114 -11.34 -8.76 24.78
CA MET A 114 -10.17 -9.51 25.21
C MET A 114 -10.35 -11.02 25.03
N GLU A 115 -11.52 -11.55 25.38
CA GLU A 115 -11.82 -12.97 25.22
C GLU A 115 -11.86 -13.38 23.74
N ARG A 116 -12.47 -12.55 22.89
CA ARG A 116 -12.48 -12.80 21.43
C ARG A 116 -11.07 -12.79 20.83
N ILE A 117 -10.22 -11.83 21.21
CA ILE A 117 -8.82 -11.79 20.77
C ILE A 117 -8.06 -13.04 21.23
N ARG A 118 -8.21 -13.44 22.49
CA ARG A 118 -7.57 -14.67 23.02
C ARG A 118 -8.04 -15.93 22.31
N SER A 119 -9.32 -16.00 21.96
CA SER A 119 -9.91 -17.15 21.27
C SER A 119 -9.45 -17.32 19.81
N MET A 120 -8.81 -16.28 19.21
CA MET A 120 -8.27 -16.36 17.86
C MET A 120 -7.06 -17.32 17.76
N ASN A 121 -6.42 -17.67 18.89
CA ASN A 121 -5.23 -18.51 18.93
C ASN A 121 -4.13 -18.10 17.91
N SER A 122 -3.96 -16.80 17.75
CA SER A 122 -3.01 -16.22 16.79
C SER A 122 -1.58 -16.59 17.14
N PHE A 123 -0.78 -16.91 16.11
CA PHE A 123 0.67 -17.09 16.25
C PHE A 123 1.37 -15.77 16.61
N ILE A 124 0.90 -14.65 16.08
CA ILE A 124 1.39 -13.32 16.41
C ILE A 124 0.70 -12.84 17.69
N THR A 125 1.46 -12.24 18.61
CA THR A 125 0.88 -11.65 19.82
C THR A 125 -0.04 -10.47 19.45
N LEU A 126 -1.32 -10.59 19.78
CA LEU A 126 -2.31 -9.54 19.55
C LEU A 126 -2.55 -8.77 20.86
N PRO A 127 -1.99 -7.56 21.02
CA PRO A 127 -2.20 -6.76 22.21
C PRO A 127 -3.63 -6.20 22.23
N TYR A 128 -4.20 -6.02 23.44
CA TYR A 128 -5.41 -5.26 23.63
C TYR A 128 -5.09 -3.98 24.40
N ASN A 129 -5.41 -2.86 23.82
CA ASN A 129 -5.27 -1.52 24.40
C ASN A 129 -6.35 -0.59 23.85
N ASP A 130 -6.38 0.65 24.30
CA ASP A 130 -7.38 1.64 23.88
C ASP A 130 -7.38 1.91 22.37
N ILE A 131 -6.21 1.88 21.72
CA ILE A 131 -6.08 2.06 20.27
C ILE A 131 -6.74 0.90 19.53
N VAL A 132 -6.41 -0.33 19.91
CA VAL A 132 -7.01 -1.54 19.32
C VAL A 132 -8.52 -1.56 19.54
N LYS A 133 -8.99 -1.22 20.75
CA LYS A 133 -10.40 -1.08 21.05
C LYS A 133 -11.09 -0.09 20.11
N ASN A 134 -10.51 1.08 19.92
CA ASN A 134 -11.05 2.10 19.03
C ASN A 134 -11.18 1.59 17.58
N TYR A 135 -10.18 0.91 17.06
CA TYR A 135 -10.27 0.32 15.73
C TYR A 135 -11.34 -0.78 15.63
N ILE A 136 -11.47 -1.62 16.65
CA ILE A 136 -12.53 -2.63 16.68
C ILE A 136 -13.90 -1.96 16.60
N ILE A 137 -14.16 -0.94 17.46
CA ILE A 137 -15.44 -0.23 17.47
C ILE A 137 -15.67 0.50 16.13
N LEU A 138 -14.63 1.15 15.60
CA LEU A 138 -14.71 1.84 14.31
C LEU A 138 -15.19 0.91 13.19
N TYR A 139 -14.53 -0.21 13.01
CA TYR A 139 -14.85 -1.13 11.91
C TYR A 139 -16.14 -1.92 12.16
N SER A 140 -16.41 -2.35 13.40
CA SER A 140 -17.57 -3.19 13.70
C SER A 140 -18.86 -2.40 13.87
N GLU A 141 -18.82 -1.20 14.43
CA GLU A 141 -20.02 -0.44 14.82
C GLU A 141 -20.22 0.85 14.00
N LYS A 142 -19.13 1.56 13.66
CA LYS A 142 -19.24 2.87 12.97
C LYS A 142 -19.20 2.75 11.45
N MET A 143 -18.54 1.73 10.91
CA MET A 143 -18.34 1.53 9.47
C MET A 143 -18.83 0.15 8.99
N PRO A 144 -20.07 -0.28 9.31
CA PRO A 144 -20.54 -1.64 9.03
C PRO A 144 -20.61 -1.95 7.52
N THR A 145 -20.99 -0.97 6.70
CA THR A 145 -21.04 -1.15 5.23
C THR A 145 -19.66 -1.38 4.65
N LYS A 146 -18.67 -0.56 5.06
CA LYS A 146 -17.29 -0.72 4.61
C LYS A 146 -16.72 -2.07 5.06
N MET A 147 -16.96 -2.45 6.31
CA MET A 147 -16.53 -3.75 6.83
C MET A 147 -17.20 -4.90 6.10
N GLY A 148 -18.49 -4.79 5.76
CA GLY A 148 -19.21 -5.78 4.94
C GLY A 148 -18.56 -5.98 3.56
N ASN A 149 -18.15 -4.88 2.90
CA ASN A 149 -17.45 -4.94 1.62
C ASN A 149 -16.06 -5.61 1.76
N ILE A 150 -15.29 -5.23 2.79
CA ILE A 150 -13.99 -5.85 3.08
C ILE A 150 -14.15 -7.36 3.33
N LEU A 151 -15.13 -7.78 4.13
CA LEU A 151 -15.39 -9.20 4.40
C LEU A 151 -15.79 -9.96 3.13
N GLY A 152 -16.51 -9.32 2.21
CA GLY A 152 -16.80 -9.87 0.90
C GLY A 152 -15.54 -10.12 0.06
N LEU A 153 -14.62 -9.13 0.03
CA LEU A 153 -13.33 -9.24 -0.66
C LEU A 153 -12.39 -10.25 0.02
N CYS A 154 -12.43 -10.35 1.35
CA CYS A 154 -11.68 -11.37 2.08
C CYS A 154 -11.99 -12.78 1.59
N ARG A 155 -13.25 -13.10 1.32
CA ARG A 155 -13.63 -14.42 0.81
C ARG A 155 -12.98 -14.77 -0.51
N TYR A 156 -12.64 -13.77 -1.31
CA TYR A 156 -12.02 -13.94 -2.63
C TYR A 156 -10.48 -13.94 -2.56
N TYR A 157 -9.89 -12.97 -1.85
CA TYR A 157 -8.44 -12.75 -1.88
C TYR A 157 -7.65 -13.48 -0.79
N MET A 158 -8.24 -13.68 0.42
CA MET A 158 -7.52 -14.33 1.52
C MET A 158 -6.98 -15.73 1.19
N PRO A 159 -7.70 -16.60 0.44
CA PRO A 159 -7.13 -17.90 0.06
C PRO A 159 -5.82 -17.80 -0.75
N ILE A 160 -5.69 -16.77 -1.61
CA ILE A 160 -4.47 -16.53 -2.39
C ILE A 160 -3.31 -16.15 -1.46
N PHE A 161 -3.58 -15.31 -0.47
CA PHE A 161 -2.56 -14.86 0.48
C PHE A 161 -2.17 -15.96 1.45
N GLU A 162 -3.13 -16.73 1.95
CA GLU A 162 -2.90 -17.90 2.80
C GLU A 162 -2.01 -18.92 2.11
N GLU A 163 -2.31 -19.28 0.87
CA GLU A 163 -1.48 -20.19 0.09
C GLU A 163 -0.05 -19.66 -0.07
N THR A 164 0.08 -18.35 -0.34
CA THR A 164 1.39 -17.72 -0.52
C THR A 164 2.16 -17.70 0.79
N LEU A 165 1.58 -17.23 1.90
CA LEU A 165 2.23 -17.18 3.21
C LEU A 165 2.63 -18.57 3.69
N ASN A 166 1.77 -19.58 3.50
CA ASN A 166 2.05 -20.97 3.83
C ASN A 166 3.25 -21.52 3.04
N ARG A 167 3.40 -21.15 1.77
CA ARG A 167 4.55 -21.55 0.94
C ARG A 167 5.87 -21.05 1.52
N TYR A 168 5.86 -19.91 2.18
CA TYR A 168 7.02 -19.31 2.85
C TYR A 168 7.12 -19.65 4.35
N ASN A 169 6.23 -20.52 4.87
CA ASN A 169 6.12 -20.86 6.30
C ASN A 169 5.97 -19.64 7.22
N MET A 170 5.15 -18.69 6.79
CA MET A 170 4.89 -17.43 7.50
C MET A 170 3.54 -17.46 8.22
N PRO A 171 3.38 -16.66 9.29
CA PRO A 171 2.10 -16.52 9.98
C PRO A 171 0.98 -16.06 9.05
N GLU A 172 -0.17 -16.74 9.11
CA GLU A 172 -1.32 -16.38 8.27
C GLU A 172 -1.92 -15.02 8.61
N GLU A 173 -1.72 -14.53 9.82
CA GLU A 173 -2.18 -13.21 10.28
C GLU A 173 -1.66 -12.07 9.40
N LEU A 174 -0.48 -12.25 8.78
CA LEU A 174 0.13 -11.23 7.91
C LEU A 174 -0.73 -10.90 6.68
N LYS A 175 -1.65 -11.77 6.28
CA LYS A 175 -2.64 -11.47 5.22
C LYS A 175 -3.50 -10.25 5.53
N ALA A 176 -3.69 -9.92 6.82
CA ALA A 176 -4.45 -8.75 7.25
C ALA A 176 -3.77 -7.42 6.84
N MET A 177 -2.47 -7.41 6.56
CA MET A 177 -1.77 -6.21 6.08
C MET A 177 -2.38 -5.67 4.79
N ALA A 178 -2.77 -6.53 3.84
CA ALA A 178 -3.42 -6.09 2.60
C ALA A 178 -4.79 -5.40 2.85
N VAL A 179 -5.47 -5.74 3.96
CA VAL A 179 -6.68 -5.02 4.40
C VAL A 179 -6.33 -3.62 4.88
N ILE A 180 -5.26 -3.49 5.68
CA ILE A 180 -4.81 -2.21 6.23
C ILE A 180 -4.31 -1.31 5.11
N GLU A 181 -3.52 -1.84 4.18
CA GLU A 181 -2.88 -1.10 3.10
C GLU A 181 -3.87 -0.55 2.06
N SER A 182 -4.89 -1.32 1.71
CA SER A 182 -5.76 -0.95 0.59
C SER A 182 -7.24 -1.32 0.77
N ALA A 183 -7.64 -1.85 1.92
CA ALA A 183 -8.94 -2.50 2.10
C ALA A 183 -9.20 -3.61 1.05
N LEU A 184 -8.15 -4.30 0.61
CA LEU A 184 -8.15 -5.33 -0.45
C LEU A 184 -8.50 -4.81 -1.84
N ASN A 185 -8.25 -3.54 -2.11
CA ASN A 185 -8.46 -2.97 -3.44
C ASN A 185 -7.26 -3.28 -4.35
N PRO A 186 -7.44 -4.11 -5.40
CA PRO A 186 -6.34 -4.49 -6.28
C PRO A 186 -5.80 -3.35 -7.13
N THR A 187 -6.57 -2.28 -7.34
CA THR A 187 -6.21 -1.13 -8.16
C THR A 187 -5.90 0.13 -7.33
N ALA A 188 -5.70 -0.04 -6.02
CA ALA A 188 -5.40 1.09 -5.14
C ALA A 188 -4.13 1.82 -5.57
N VAL A 189 -4.18 3.15 -5.57
CA VAL A 189 -3.05 4.04 -5.81
C VAL A 189 -3.02 5.11 -4.73
N SER A 190 -1.91 5.22 -4.00
CA SER A 190 -1.75 6.25 -2.98
C SER A 190 -1.20 7.56 -3.58
N ARG A 191 -1.33 8.67 -2.85
CA ARG A 191 -0.73 9.97 -3.23
C ARG A 191 0.80 9.88 -3.37
N ALA A 192 1.45 8.98 -2.66
CA ALA A 192 2.90 8.75 -2.74
C ALA A 192 3.30 7.81 -3.89
N GLY A 193 2.36 7.28 -4.68
CA GLY A 193 2.62 6.38 -5.80
C GLY A 193 2.77 4.90 -5.40
N ALA A 194 2.38 4.52 -4.18
CA ALA A 194 2.25 3.12 -3.82
C ALA A 194 1.02 2.52 -4.53
N LYS A 195 1.12 1.27 -5.02
CA LYS A 195 0.07 0.65 -5.84
C LYS A 195 -0.25 -0.78 -5.43
N GLY A 196 -1.50 -1.16 -5.73
CA GLY A 196 -2.04 -2.49 -5.53
C GLY A 196 -2.44 -2.81 -4.09
N MET A 197 -2.88 -4.04 -3.84
CA MET A 197 -3.38 -4.46 -2.52
C MET A 197 -2.33 -4.35 -1.40
N TRP A 198 -1.05 -4.53 -1.73
CA TRP A 198 0.08 -4.49 -0.82
C TRP A 198 0.81 -3.14 -0.81
N GLN A 199 0.29 -2.14 -1.52
CA GLN A 199 0.80 -0.77 -1.57
C GLN A 199 2.32 -0.67 -1.81
N PHE A 200 2.81 -1.44 -2.78
CA PHE A 200 4.22 -1.39 -3.14
C PHE A 200 4.61 -0.07 -3.77
N MET A 201 5.67 0.55 -3.24
CA MET A 201 6.38 1.61 -3.93
C MET A 201 7.14 1.05 -5.15
N TYR A 202 7.35 1.86 -6.17
CA TYR A 202 7.99 1.43 -7.41
C TYR A 202 9.35 0.75 -7.22
N SER A 203 10.24 1.38 -6.45
CA SER A 203 11.59 0.85 -6.19
C SER A 203 11.55 -0.49 -5.45
N THR A 204 10.73 -0.59 -4.41
CA THR A 204 10.55 -1.82 -3.63
C THR A 204 9.98 -2.93 -4.50
N ALA A 205 8.94 -2.64 -5.29
CA ALA A 205 8.36 -3.61 -6.21
C ALA A 205 9.40 -4.19 -7.18
N LYS A 206 10.24 -3.34 -7.75
CA LYS A 206 11.33 -3.77 -8.66
C LYS A 206 12.37 -4.61 -7.94
N SER A 207 12.75 -4.26 -6.70
CA SER A 207 13.70 -5.04 -5.90
C SER A 207 13.19 -6.45 -5.59
N TYR A 208 11.87 -6.61 -5.46
CA TYR A 208 11.22 -7.90 -5.25
C TYR A 208 10.74 -8.56 -6.55
N GLY A 209 11.23 -8.07 -7.71
CA GLY A 209 11.09 -8.74 -9.01
C GLY A 209 9.73 -8.54 -9.67
N LEU A 210 8.90 -7.59 -9.23
CA LEU A 210 7.67 -7.25 -9.92
C LEU A 210 8.00 -6.53 -11.24
N HIS A 211 7.39 -6.99 -12.32
CA HIS A 211 7.54 -6.37 -13.63
C HIS A 211 6.65 -5.14 -13.74
N ILE A 212 7.26 -4.01 -14.12
CA ILE A 212 6.56 -2.74 -14.30
C ILE A 212 7.11 -2.08 -15.56
N ASP A 213 6.23 -1.85 -16.52
CA ASP A 213 6.50 -1.11 -17.76
C ASP A 213 5.28 -0.27 -18.16
N SER A 214 5.25 0.25 -19.39
CA SER A 214 4.16 1.09 -19.91
C SER A 214 2.84 0.34 -20.12
N PHE A 215 2.85 -0.98 -20.13
CA PHE A 215 1.68 -1.81 -20.44
C PHE A 215 1.25 -2.70 -19.27
N VAL A 216 2.20 -3.04 -18.38
CA VAL A 216 1.98 -3.98 -17.28
C VAL A 216 2.56 -3.42 -15.99
N ASP A 217 1.77 -3.46 -14.93
CA ASP A 217 2.20 -3.15 -13.58
C ASP A 217 1.78 -4.29 -12.64
N GLU A 218 2.72 -5.19 -12.34
CA GLU A 218 2.44 -6.38 -11.53
C GLU A 218 2.17 -6.09 -10.06
N ARG A 219 2.27 -4.83 -9.61
CA ARG A 219 1.78 -4.43 -8.29
C ARG A 219 0.27 -4.60 -8.16
N PHE A 220 -0.45 -4.55 -9.28
CA PHE A 220 -1.90 -4.78 -9.33
C PHE A 220 -2.28 -6.26 -9.44
N ASP A 221 -1.33 -7.14 -9.70
CA ASP A 221 -1.56 -8.59 -9.75
C ASP A 221 -1.63 -9.17 -8.33
N PRO A 222 -2.76 -9.74 -7.90
CA PRO A 222 -2.93 -10.25 -6.53
C PRO A 222 -1.96 -11.35 -6.15
N VAL A 223 -1.63 -12.22 -7.11
CA VAL A 223 -0.76 -13.40 -6.86
C VAL A 223 0.70 -12.98 -6.82
N LYS A 224 1.14 -12.19 -7.81
CA LYS A 224 2.53 -11.75 -7.90
C LYS A 224 2.89 -10.77 -6.80
N SER A 225 2.00 -9.84 -6.51
CA SER A 225 2.22 -8.89 -5.42
C SER A 225 2.20 -9.56 -4.04
N ALA A 226 1.38 -10.60 -3.83
CA ALA A 226 1.42 -11.38 -2.60
C ALA A 226 2.74 -12.14 -2.43
N ASP A 227 3.27 -12.75 -3.49
CA ASP A 227 4.58 -13.41 -3.47
C ASP A 227 5.72 -12.42 -3.15
N ALA A 228 5.71 -11.25 -3.78
CA ALA A 228 6.66 -10.19 -3.48
C ALA A 228 6.54 -9.69 -2.03
N ALA A 229 5.31 -9.54 -1.51
CA ALA A 229 5.05 -9.13 -0.14
C ALA A 229 5.56 -10.17 0.87
N ALA A 230 5.34 -11.45 0.63
CA ALA A 230 5.85 -12.51 1.48
C ALA A 230 7.38 -12.46 1.58
N ARG A 231 8.09 -12.29 0.47
CA ARG A 231 9.56 -12.16 0.47
C ARG A 231 10.04 -10.89 1.18
N TYR A 232 9.36 -9.77 0.96
CA TYR A 232 9.65 -8.52 1.67
C TYR A 232 9.50 -8.66 3.19
N LEU A 233 8.40 -9.28 3.64
CA LEU A 233 8.14 -9.51 5.05
C LEU A 233 9.12 -10.51 5.67
N GLN A 234 9.55 -11.52 4.91
CA GLN A 234 10.56 -12.47 5.35
C GLN A 234 11.91 -11.79 5.58
N ASP A 235 12.35 -10.93 4.64
CA ASP A 235 13.59 -10.16 4.78
C ASP A 235 13.50 -9.21 6.00
N ALA A 236 12.34 -8.58 6.22
CA ALA A 236 12.11 -7.74 7.39
C ALA A 236 12.21 -8.55 8.69
N TYR A 237 11.61 -9.73 8.73
CA TYR A 237 11.71 -10.62 9.89
C TYR A 237 13.15 -11.09 10.15
N GLU A 238 13.93 -11.36 9.13
CA GLU A 238 15.36 -11.71 9.28
C GLU A 238 16.18 -10.58 9.92
N ILE A 239 15.78 -9.33 9.70
CA ILE A 239 16.44 -8.16 10.28
C ILE A 239 15.98 -7.91 11.72
N PHE A 240 14.68 -7.96 11.98
CA PHE A 240 14.09 -7.51 13.24
C PHE A 240 13.80 -8.65 14.22
N GLY A 241 13.57 -9.86 13.74
CA GLY A 241 13.26 -11.04 14.55
C GLY A 241 11.86 -11.03 15.19
N ASP A 242 10.99 -10.11 14.78
CA ASP A 242 9.62 -9.97 15.29
C ASP A 242 8.67 -9.59 14.16
N TRP A 243 7.48 -10.21 14.14
CA TRP A 243 6.43 -9.91 13.16
C TRP A 243 5.61 -8.66 13.47
N ASN A 244 5.76 -8.08 14.67
CA ASN A 244 5.06 -6.85 15.08
C ASN A 244 5.83 -5.56 14.77
N LEU A 245 7.02 -5.65 14.21
CA LEU A 245 7.87 -4.53 13.79
C LEU A 245 7.78 -4.35 12.29
#